data_894fa0f9622f15ecc759575b5e13963c
#
_entry.id   894fa0f9622f15ecc759575b5e13963c
#
_cell.length_a   1.000
_cell.length_b   1.000
_cell.length_c   1.000
_cell.angle_alpha   90.00
_cell.angle_beta   90.00
_cell.angle_gamma   90.00
#
_symmetry.space_group_name_H-M   'P 1'
#
loop_
_entity.id
_entity.type
_entity.pdbx_description
1 polymer ?
#
loop_
_entity_poly.entity_id
_entity_poly.type
_entity_poly.pdbx_seq_one_letter_code
_entity_poly.pdbx_strand_id
1 'polypeptide(L)'
;MINPIALLIGWILDVVFGDPVRLPHPVVWFGRMIAFGEKRLNSGGHRKLKGGLMAVALIALVFGISWLVRWWLMGLNSWIVLVLDAIIVFYCLAGTTLIKEVRDVFLALDRSLEEGRAQVARIVGRDTSELSAQEVRTAALETLAENLSDGVIAPLFWLAVLGTPGMLAYKMVNTLDSMIGYHTERYLQFGCWAAHIDDVANFIPARLTAAVMVVGSWVLGVGGINHHPSPITHHLRFVYRNGRNHASPNSGYPEAALASILNGRFGGPHKYFGEVFDKPYIGENDRELTTADMKTAIRVNRMAEILMITFLFICTVQHFLLTLHPQK
;
A
#
# COMPACT_ATOMS: atom_id res chain seq x y z
N MET A 1 4.50 -5.22 21.98
CA MET A 1 4.14 -4.11 21.07
C MET A 1 5.36 -3.25 20.78
N ILE A 2 5.28 -2.35 19.77
CA ILE A 2 6.32 -1.37 19.47
C ILE A 2 6.31 -0.24 20.52
N ASN A 3 7.48 0.37 20.74
CA ASN A 3 7.55 1.61 21.52
C ASN A 3 6.86 2.76 20.73
N PRO A 4 5.91 3.52 21.35
CA PRO A 4 5.20 4.60 20.66
C PRO A 4 6.13 5.69 20.11
N ILE A 5 7.28 5.93 20.75
CA ILE A 5 8.30 6.87 20.28
C ILE A 5 8.94 6.37 18.98
N ALA A 6 9.23 5.06 18.86
CA ALA A 6 9.80 4.48 17.64
C ALA A 6 8.82 4.59 16.46
N LEU A 7 7.51 4.38 16.70
CA LEU A 7 6.47 4.59 15.69
C LEU A 7 6.47 6.03 15.17
N LEU A 8 6.47 7.02 16.07
CA LEU A 8 6.45 8.43 15.69
C LEU A 8 7.73 8.85 14.96
N ILE A 9 8.91 8.43 15.46
CA ILE A 9 10.19 8.75 14.80
C ILE A 9 10.21 8.17 13.39
N GLY A 10 9.88 6.89 13.20
CA GLY A 10 9.86 6.25 11.88
C GLY A 10 8.90 6.92 10.92
N TRP A 11 7.70 7.28 11.37
CA TRP A 11 6.74 8.03 10.57
C TRP A 11 7.21 9.44 10.22
N ILE A 12 7.77 10.19 11.16
CA ILE A 12 8.32 11.54 10.89
C ILE A 12 9.44 11.46 9.86
N LEU A 13 10.30 10.42 9.94
CA LEU A 13 11.34 10.21 8.95
C LEU A 13 10.77 9.96 7.54
N ASP A 14 9.68 9.15 7.40
CA ASP A 14 8.99 9.00 6.10
C ASP A 14 8.40 10.33 5.61
N VAL A 15 7.75 11.09 6.49
CA VAL A 15 7.15 12.39 6.12
C VAL A 15 8.20 13.38 5.63
N VAL A 16 9.40 13.39 6.23
CA VAL A 16 10.46 14.36 5.92
C VAL A 16 11.31 13.93 4.73
N PHE A 17 11.69 12.66 4.66
CA PHE A 17 12.67 12.16 3.69
C PHE A 17 12.07 11.32 2.57
N GLY A 18 10.90 10.68 2.80
CA GLY A 18 10.39 9.64 1.90
C GLY A 18 11.39 8.46 1.77
N ASP A 19 11.27 7.68 0.70
CA ASP A 19 12.21 6.58 0.44
C ASP A 19 13.55 7.12 -0.06
N PRO A 20 14.64 6.87 0.65
CA PRO A 20 15.96 7.38 0.28
C PRO A 20 16.55 6.56 -0.88
N VAL A 21 16.56 7.13 -2.09
CA VAL A 21 17.07 6.49 -3.33
C VAL A 21 18.54 6.02 -3.21
N ARG A 22 19.34 6.66 -2.36
CA ARG A 22 20.78 6.38 -2.23
C ARG A 22 21.16 5.45 -1.08
N LEU A 23 20.23 5.14 -0.19
CA LEU A 23 20.50 4.25 0.95
C LEU A 23 20.11 2.80 0.62
N PRO A 24 20.78 1.81 1.24
CA PRO A 24 20.35 0.41 1.10
C PRO A 24 18.93 0.23 1.60
N HIS A 25 18.04 -0.25 0.74
CA HIS A 25 16.63 -0.45 1.08
C HIS A 25 16.32 -1.94 1.28
N PRO A 26 15.65 -2.36 2.36
CA PRO A 26 15.33 -3.77 2.62
C PRO A 26 14.61 -4.44 1.45
N VAL A 27 13.69 -3.74 0.79
CA VAL A 27 12.93 -4.24 -0.37
C VAL A 27 13.85 -4.64 -1.53
N VAL A 28 14.98 -3.95 -1.72
CA VAL A 28 15.96 -4.33 -2.75
C VAL A 28 16.61 -5.68 -2.43
N TRP A 29 16.85 -5.95 -1.16
CA TRP A 29 17.37 -7.24 -0.71
C TRP A 29 16.31 -8.33 -0.84
N PHE A 30 15.08 -8.04 -0.50
CA PHE A 30 13.95 -8.95 -0.73
C PHE A 30 13.82 -9.30 -2.21
N GLY A 31 13.87 -8.29 -3.09
CA GLY A 31 13.84 -8.51 -4.53
C GLY A 31 14.98 -9.40 -5.03
N ARG A 32 16.21 -9.22 -4.52
CA ARG A 32 17.34 -10.09 -4.86
C ARG A 32 17.13 -11.54 -4.41
N MET A 33 16.59 -11.75 -3.21
CA MET A 33 16.29 -13.10 -2.69
C MET A 33 15.20 -13.78 -3.54
N ILE A 34 14.16 -13.04 -3.90
CA ILE A 34 13.06 -13.53 -4.75
C ILE A 34 13.61 -13.90 -6.14
N ALA A 35 14.35 -13.00 -6.78
CA ALA A 35 14.93 -13.24 -8.11
C ALA A 35 15.89 -14.43 -8.12
N PHE A 36 16.69 -14.60 -7.06
CA PHE A 36 17.58 -15.73 -6.91
C PHE A 36 16.81 -17.06 -6.81
N GLY A 37 15.74 -17.09 -5.99
CA GLY A 37 14.90 -18.27 -5.84
C GLY A 37 14.10 -18.58 -7.12
N GLU A 38 13.52 -17.54 -7.74
CA GLU A 38 12.78 -17.65 -9.00
C GLU A 38 13.64 -18.26 -10.11
N LYS A 39 14.84 -17.75 -10.32
CA LYS A 39 15.78 -18.25 -11.35
C LYS A 39 16.09 -19.74 -11.19
N ARG A 40 16.08 -20.26 -9.96
CA ARG A 40 16.41 -21.67 -9.68
C ARG A 40 15.23 -22.61 -9.65
N LEU A 41 14.09 -22.11 -9.18
CA LEU A 41 12.93 -22.94 -8.86
C LEU A 41 11.82 -22.86 -9.93
N ASN A 42 11.75 -21.76 -10.70
CA ASN A 42 10.71 -21.57 -11.70
C ASN A 42 11.01 -22.30 -13.03
N SER A 43 11.34 -23.57 -12.93
CA SER A 43 11.61 -24.43 -14.08
C SER A 43 11.17 -25.87 -13.83
N GLY A 44 10.91 -26.62 -14.90
CA GLY A 44 10.49 -28.02 -14.84
C GLY A 44 9.13 -28.22 -14.18
N GLY A 45 8.88 -29.40 -13.60
CA GLY A 45 7.61 -29.76 -12.96
C GLY A 45 7.41 -29.11 -11.58
N HIS A 46 6.14 -29.15 -11.10
CA HIS A 46 5.73 -28.70 -9.75
C HIS A 46 6.00 -27.22 -9.45
N ARG A 47 5.96 -26.34 -10.46
CA ARG A 47 6.24 -24.89 -10.32
C ARG A 47 5.38 -24.24 -9.24
N LYS A 48 4.09 -24.59 -9.16
CA LYS A 48 3.17 -24.05 -8.13
C LYS A 48 3.63 -24.37 -6.71
N LEU A 49 4.04 -25.63 -6.45
CA LEU A 49 4.51 -26.05 -5.13
C LEU A 49 5.85 -25.38 -4.79
N LYS A 50 6.80 -25.36 -5.74
CA LYS A 50 8.11 -24.72 -5.55
C LYS A 50 7.97 -23.23 -5.23
N GLY A 51 7.10 -22.49 -5.94
CA GLY A 51 6.82 -21.10 -5.71
C GLY A 51 6.18 -20.86 -4.33
N GLY A 52 5.22 -21.70 -3.94
CA GLY A 52 4.60 -21.64 -2.62
C GLY A 52 5.58 -21.88 -1.48
N LEU A 53 6.40 -22.94 -1.59
CA LEU A 53 7.43 -23.22 -0.59
C LEU A 53 8.45 -22.08 -0.48
N MET A 54 8.87 -21.51 -1.61
CA MET A 54 9.77 -20.33 -1.63
C MET A 54 9.12 -19.14 -0.94
N ALA A 55 7.87 -18.82 -1.27
CA ALA A 55 7.17 -17.68 -0.68
C ALA A 55 7.07 -17.83 0.85
N VAL A 56 6.57 -18.97 1.34
CA VAL A 56 6.46 -19.25 2.77
C VAL A 56 7.83 -19.22 3.46
N ALA A 57 8.86 -19.83 2.84
CA ALA A 57 10.21 -19.84 3.40
C ALA A 57 10.81 -18.43 3.53
N LEU A 58 10.64 -17.57 2.51
CA LEU A 58 11.15 -16.20 2.55
C LEU A 58 10.42 -15.35 3.58
N ILE A 59 9.08 -15.46 3.66
CA ILE A 59 8.28 -14.75 4.67
C ILE A 59 8.69 -15.18 6.08
N ALA A 60 8.78 -16.50 6.32
CA ALA A 60 9.18 -17.06 7.61
C ALA A 60 10.62 -16.66 7.98
N LEU A 61 11.54 -16.65 7.01
CA LEU A 61 12.92 -16.23 7.20
C LEU A 61 13.02 -14.77 7.64
N VAL A 62 12.32 -13.86 6.94
CA VAL A 62 12.33 -12.43 7.27
C VAL A 62 11.71 -12.19 8.64
N PHE A 63 10.57 -12.82 8.93
CA PHE A 63 9.94 -12.74 10.25
C PHE A 63 10.86 -13.28 11.33
N GLY A 64 11.39 -14.49 11.15
CA GLY A 64 12.23 -15.18 12.15
C GLY A 64 13.53 -14.44 12.45
N ILE A 65 14.24 -13.98 11.41
CA ILE A 65 15.49 -13.22 11.60
C ILE A 65 15.19 -11.91 12.32
N SER A 66 14.19 -11.15 11.87
CA SER A 66 13.86 -9.86 12.50
C SER A 66 13.40 -10.03 13.95
N TRP A 67 12.63 -11.10 14.24
CA TRP A 67 12.22 -11.44 15.59
C TRP A 67 13.41 -11.82 16.48
N LEU A 68 14.32 -12.67 16.01
CA LEU A 68 15.52 -13.09 16.73
C LEU A 68 16.46 -11.92 17.01
N VAL A 69 16.72 -11.07 16.02
CA VAL A 69 17.56 -9.87 16.15
C VAL A 69 16.96 -8.94 17.20
N ARG A 70 15.66 -8.67 17.10
CA ARG A 70 14.95 -7.80 18.05
C ARG A 70 14.98 -8.39 19.48
N TRP A 71 14.75 -9.69 19.62
CA TRP A 71 14.81 -10.38 20.91
C TRP A 71 16.19 -10.31 21.53
N TRP A 72 17.24 -10.58 20.73
CA TRP A 72 18.62 -10.52 21.19
C TRP A 72 19.02 -9.09 21.60
N LEU A 73 18.69 -8.09 20.82
CA LEU A 73 18.98 -6.68 21.12
C LEU A 73 18.22 -6.20 22.38
N MET A 74 17.03 -6.70 22.61
CA MET A 74 16.25 -6.35 23.82
C MET A 74 16.96 -6.81 25.09
N GLY A 75 17.69 -7.92 25.05
CA GLY A 75 18.55 -8.38 26.14
C GLY A 75 19.80 -7.52 26.38
N LEU A 76 20.22 -6.74 25.37
CA LEU A 76 21.39 -5.85 25.48
C LEU A 76 21.00 -4.44 25.93
N ASN A 77 20.11 -3.77 25.19
CA ASN A 77 19.72 -2.38 25.45
C ASN A 77 18.41 -2.02 24.75
N SER A 78 17.42 -1.54 25.48
CA SER A 78 16.12 -1.14 24.96
C SER A 78 16.19 0.08 24.00
N TRP A 79 17.16 0.97 24.15
CA TRP A 79 17.36 2.09 23.23
C TRP A 79 17.80 1.66 21.82
N ILE A 80 18.61 0.59 21.75
CA ILE A 80 19.00 0.03 20.45
C ILE A 80 17.78 -0.55 19.74
N VAL A 81 16.88 -1.21 20.49
CA VAL A 81 15.62 -1.73 19.93
C VAL A 81 14.71 -0.60 19.46
N LEU A 82 14.64 0.51 20.21
CA LEU A 82 13.87 1.69 19.80
C LEU A 82 14.37 2.25 18.46
N VAL A 83 15.69 2.39 18.30
CA VAL A 83 16.30 2.88 17.05
C VAL A 83 16.04 1.90 15.90
N LEU A 84 16.22 0.58 16.14
CA LEU A 84 15.94 -0.44 15.14
C LEU A 84 14.46 -0.40 14.70
N ASP A 85 13.54 -0.38 15.66
CA ASP A 85 12.10 -0.34 15.38
C ASP A 85 11.74 0.94 14.59
N ALA A 86 12.31 2.10 14.92
CA ALA A 86 12.10 3.35 14.18
C ALA A 86 12.62 3.28 12.73
N ILE A 87 13.79 2.67 12.52
CA ILE A 87 14.37 2.46 11.20
C ILE A 87 13.49 1.50 10.37
N ILE A 88 12.99 0.42 10.98
CA ILE A 88 12.11 -0.54 10.30
C ILE A 88 10.79 0.16 9.90
N VAL A 89 10.19 0.95 10.78
CA VAL A 89 8.96 1.70 10.46
C VAL A 89 9.22 2.65 9.29
N PHE A 90 10.32 3.41 9.33
CA PHE A 90 10.71 4.33 8.25
C PHE A 90 10.80 3.61 6.89
N TYR A 91 11.55 2.51 6.80
CA TYR A 91 11.73 1.78 5.54
C TYR A 91 10.51 0.99 5.07
N CYS A 92 9.56 0.72 5.95
CA CYS A 92 8.34 0.00 5.58
C CYS A 92 7.20 0.91 5.14
N LEU A 93 7.24 2.19 5.50
CA LEU A 93 6.29 3.21 5.04
C LEU A 93 6.74 3.82 3.71
N ALA A 94 5.80 4.16 2.86
CA ALA A 94 6.04 4.76 1.55
C ALA A 94 5.08 5.94 1.27
N GLY A 95 4.52 6.57 2.31
CA GLY A 95 3.48 7.58 2.17
C GLY A 95 3.93 8.83 1.42
N THR A 96 5.11 9.35 1.75
CA THR A 96 5.65 10.55 1.12
C THR A 96 6.09 10.30 -0.32
N THR A 97 6.77 9.19 -0.58
CA THR A 97 7.20 8.82 -1.93
C THR A 97 6.02 8.63 -2.87
N LEU A 98 4.96 7.94 -2.42
CA LEU A 98 3.74 7.76 -3.18
C LEU A 98 3.08 9.10 -3.57
N ILE A 99 2.92 10.00 -2.59
CA ILE A 99 2.34 11.33 -2.84
C ILE A 99 3.19 12.11 -3.85
N LYS A 100 4.50 12.03 -3.73
CA LYS A 100 5.43 12.70 -4.65
C LYS A 100 5.29 12.15 -6.07
N GLU A 101 5.34 10.84 -6.25
CA GLU A 101 5.23 10.21 -7.58
C GLU A 101 3.90 10.59 -8.26
N VAL A 102 2.78 10.55 -7.54
CA VAL A 102 1.48 10.94 -8.10
C VAL A 102 1.45 12.42 -8.47
N ARG A 103 1.99 13.31 -7.63
CA ARG A 103 2.12 14.73 -7.95
C ARG A 103 2.97 14.94 -9.22
N ASP A 104 4.08 14.23 -9.33
CA ASP A 104 5.00 14.33 -10.47
C ASP A 104 4.33 13.86 -11.77
N VAL A 105 3.39 12.88 -11.73
CA VAL A 105 2.56 12.51 -12.89
C VAL A 105 1.72 13.69 -13.38
N PHE A 106 1.02 14.38 -12.47
CA PHE A 106 0.18 15.51 -12.86
C PHE A 106 1.02 16.68 -13.38
N LEU A 107 2.16 16.97 -12.76
CA LEU A 107 3.09 18.00 -13.23
C LEU A 107 3.72 17.66 -14.58
N ALA A 108 4.02 16.38 -14.83
CA ALA A 108 4.51 15.92 -16.13
C ALA A 108 3.43 16.05 -17.20
N LEU A 109 2.18 15.70 -16.87
CA LEU A 109 1.05 15.81 -17.78
C LEU A 109 0.71 17.25 -18.14
N ASP A 110 0.94 18.20 -17.24
CA ASP A 110 0.79 19.64 -17.51
C ASP A 110 1.83 20.15 -18.53
N ARG A 111 2.98 19.45 -18.73
CA ARG A 111 3.98 19.78 -19.73
C ARG A 111 3.70 19.11 -21.08
N SER A 112 3.47 17.81 -21.08
CA SER A 112 3.03 17.07 -22.28
C SER A 112 2.40 15.72 -21.91
N LEU A 113 1.59 15.17 -22.85
CA LEU A 113 0.99 13.85 -22.69
C LEU A 113 2.06 12.74 -22.64
N GLU A 114 3.12 12.87 -23.43
CA GLU A 114 4.24 11.92 -23.49
C GLU A 114 4.99 11.87 -22.17
N GLU A 115 5.27 13.02 -21.56
CA GLU A 115 5.91 13.07 -20.24
C GLU A 115 4.98 12.49 -19.14
N GLY A 116 3.69 12.78 -19.21
CA GLY A 116 2.69 12.20 -18.31
C GLY A 116 2.64 10.67 -18.40
N ARG A 117 2.63 10.12 -19.63
CA ARG A 117 2.70 8.68 -19.89
C ARG A 117 3.99 8.04 -19.37
N ALA A 118 5.12 8.67 -19.60
CA ALA A 118 6.42 8.21 -19.12
C ALA A 118 6.50 8.22 -17.59
N GLN A 119 5.94 9.25 -16.94
CA GLN A 119 5.95 9.34 -15.49
C GLN A 119 4.99 8.34 -14.85
N VAL A 120 3.77 8.17 -15.37
CA VAL A 120 2.82 7.19 -14.80
C VAL A 120 3.29 5.75 -15.00
N ALA A 121 4.03 5.44 -16.08
CA ALA A 121 4.64 4.12 -16.33
C ALA A 121 5.58 3.65 -15.20
N ARG A 122 6.08 4.56 -14.35
CA ARG A 122 6.94 4.23 -13.21
C ARG A 122 6.17 3.66 -12.03
N ILE A 123 4.87 3.90 -11.96
CA ILE A 123 4.04 3.57 -10.79
C ILE A 123 2.88 2.62 -11.10
N VAL A 124 2.65 2.30 -12.38
CA VAL A 124 1.61 1.35 -12.79
C VAL A 124 2.21 0.16 -13.55
N GLY A 125 1.56 -0.99 -13.47
CA GLY A 125 1.99 -2.21 -14.17
C GLY A 125 1.36 -2.42 -15.57
N ARG A 126 0.52 -1.47 -16.02
CA ARG A 126 -0.18 -1.54 -17.32
C ARG A 126 0.52 -0.76 -18.44
N ASP A 127 0.16 -1.05 -19.68
CA ASP A 127 0.65 -0.31 -20.83
C ASP A 127 0.18 1.14 -20.77
N THR A 128 1.12 2.08 -20.89
CA THR A 128 0.84 3.53 -20.78
C THR A 128 0.96 4.30 -22.08
N SER A 129 1.49 3.67 -23.13
CA SER A 129 1.83 4.33 -24.39
C SER A 129 0.65 4.94 -25.15
N GLU A 130 -0.56 4.38 -24.96
CA GLU A 130 -1.77 4.82 -25.64
C GLU A 130 -2.76 5.55 -24.72
N LEU A 131 -2.45 5.73 -23.43
CA LEU A 131 -3.35 6.37 -22.47
C LEU A 131 -3.61 7.83 -22.86
N SER A 132 -4.87 8.25 -22.84
CA SER A 132 -5.26 9.66 -22.90
C SER A 132 -4.82 10.40 -21.62
N ALA A 133 -4.87 11.72 -21.64
CA ALA A 133 -4.55 12.54 -20.46
C ALA A 133 -5.45 12.19 -19.24
N GLN A 134 -6.73 11.89 -19.51
CA GLN A 134 -7.68 11.49 -18.46
C GLN A 134 -7.34 10.11 -17.87
N GLU A 135 -6.99 9.15 -18.73
CA GLU A 135 -6.59 7.82 -18.26
C GLU A 135 -5.29 7.85 -17.46
N VAL A 136 -4.34 8.74 -17.80
CA VAL A 136 -3.12 8.97 -17.01
C VAL A 136 -3.46 9.51 -15.63
N ARG A 137 -4.37 10.49 -15.52
CA ARG A 137 -4.83 11.02 -14.23
C ARG A 137 -5.54 9.95 -13.39
N THR A 138 -6.44 9.20 -14.04
CA THR A 138 -7.17 8.10 -13.39
C THR A 138 -6.19 7.05 -12.84
N ALA A 139 -5.24 6.60 -13.68
CA ALA A 139 -4.22 5.64 -13.29
C ALA A 139 -3.39 6.09 -12.07
N ALA A 140 -2.99 7.37 -12.05
CA ALA A 140 -2.24 7.92 -10.92
C ALA A 140 -3.06 7.96 -9.63
N LEU A 141 -4.36 8.28 -9.69
CA LEU A 141 -5.23 8.34 -8.52
C LEU A 141 -5.66 6.94 -8.02
N GLU A 142 -5.88 5.98 -8.93
CA GLU A 142 -6.06 4.57 -8.58
C GLU A 142 -4.85 4.06 -7.80
N THR A 143 -3.65 4.28 -8.35
CA THR A 143 -2.38 3.89 -7.72
C THR A 143 -2.20 4.57 -6.34
N LEU A 144 -2.61 5.84 -6.20
CA LEU A 144 -2.56 6.54 -4.92
C LEU A 144 -3.46 5.86 -3.87
N ALA A 145 -4.65 5.44 -4.26
CA ALA A 145 -5.59 4.79 -3.35
C ALA A 145 -5.12 3.36 -2.98
N GLU A 146 -4.72 2.57 -3.97
CA GLU A 146 -4.23 1.20 -3.77
C GLU A 146 -2.97 1.18 -2.89
N ASN A 147 -1.97 1.99 -3.23
CA ASN A 147 -0.71 2.00 -2.48
C ASN A 147 -0.79 2.70 -1.12
N LEU A 148 -1.85 3.47 -0.81
CA LEU A 148 -2.14 3.84 0.58
C LEU A 148 -2.40 2.59 1.43
N SER A 149 -3.13 1.60 0.88
CA SER A 149 -3.29 0.32 1.55
C SER A 149 -1.96 -0.39 1.71
N ASP A 150 -1.27 -0.65 0.62
CA ASP A 150 -0.11 -1.55 0.57
C ASP A 150 1.18 -0.94 1.09
N GLY A 151 1.32 0.37 0.96
CA GLY A 151 2.50 1.13 1.38
C GLY A 151 2.42 1.78 2.75
N VAL A 152 1.21 1.87 3.35
CA VAL A 152 1.02 2.59 4.62
C VAL A 152 0.14 1.81 5.60
N ILE A 153 -1.13 1.59 5.25
CA ILE A 153 -2.10 1.05 6.22
C ILE A 153 -1.84 -0.43 6.53
N ALA A 154 -1.53 -1.24 5.54
CA ALA A 154 -1.22 -2.66 5.77
C ALA A 154 0.09 -2.87 6.54
N PRO A 155 1.21 -2.19 6.23
CA PRO A 155 2.39 -2.20 7.09
C PRO A 155 2.07 -1.83 8.54
N LEU A 156 1.29 -0.77 8.78
CA LEU A 156 0.88 -0.33 10.12
C LEU A 156 -0.05 -1.34 10.81
N PHE A 157 -0.96 -1.97 10.06
CA PHE A 157 -1.81 -3.04 10.59
C PHE A 157 -0.97 -4.23 11.08
N TRP A 158 -0.03 -4.70 10.28
CA TRP A 158 0.85 -5.83 10.64
C TRP A 158 1.85 -5.46 11.75
N LEU A 159 2.24 -4.18 11.83
CA LEU A 159 2.96 -3.65 12.98
C LEU A 159 2.14 -3.76 14.27
N ALA A 160 0.86 -3.44 14.22
CA ALA A 160 -0.04 -3.55 15.38
C ALA A 160 -0.22 -4.99 15.85
N VAL A 161 -0.35 -5.93 14.91
CA VAL A 161 -0.66 -7.34 15.20
C VAL A 161 0.58 -8.14 15.63
N LEU A 162 1.71 -7.97 14.91
CA LEU A 162 2.91 -8.81 15.07
C LEU A 162 4.19 -8.02 15.36
N GLY A 163 4.09 -6.70 15.59
CA GLY A 163 5.25 -5.84 15.80
C GLY A 163 6.07 -5.60 14.52
N THR A 164 7.27 -5.06 14.68
CA THR A 164 8.18 -4.77 13.56
C THR A 164 8.57 -6.01 12.75
N PRO A 165 8.70 -7.24 13.32
CA PRO A 165 8.87 -8.45 12.52
C PRO A 165 7.69 -8.73 11.58
N GLY A 166 6.45 -8.50 12.04
CA GLY A 166 5.25 -8.65 11.21
C GLY A 166 5.18 -7.62 10.08
N MET A 167 5.57 -6.38 10.36
CA MET A 167 5.66 -5.31 9.37
C MET A 167 6.65 -5.64 8.25
N LEU A 168 7.85 -6.15 8.59
CA LEU A 168 8.85 -6.61 7.61
C LEU A 168 8.40 -7.84 6.83
N ALA A 169 7.76 -8.80 7.50
CA ALA A 169 7.21 -9.99 6.83
C ALA A 169 6.11 -9.61 5.83
N TYR A 170 5.22 -8.68 6.20
CA TYR A 170 4.24 -8.14 5.25
C TYR A 170 4.92 -7.46 4.06
N LYS A 171 5.99 -6.69 4.28
CA LYS A 171 6.74 -6.08 3.17
C LYS A 171 7.37 -7.12 2.24
N MET A 172 7.78 -8.29 2.77
CA MET A 172 8.19 -9.43 1.94
C MET A 172 7.02 -10.02 1.16
N VAL A 173 5.82 -10.16 1.76
CA VAL A 173 4.59 -10.63 1.07
C VAL A 173 4.28 -9.71 -0.11
N ASN A 174 4.19 -8.42 0.12
CA ASN A 174 3.89 -7.42 -0.91
C ASN A 174 4.96 -7.38 -2.02
N THR A 175 6.25 -7.56 -1.67
CA THR A 175 7.34 -7.63 -2.67
C THR A 175 7.26 -8.91 -3.50
N LEU A 176 6.89 -10.05 -2.90
CA LEU A 176 6.68 -11.31 -3.62
C LEU A 176 5.56 -11.15 -4.66
N ASP A 177 4.41 -10.61 -4.27
CA ASP A 177 3.32 -10.37 -5.20
C ASP A 177 3.73 -9.43 -6.33
N SER A 178 4.32 -8.28 -6.01
CA SER A 178 4.79 -7.29 -6.99
C SER A 178 5.83 -7.82 -7.98
N MET A 179 6.59 -8.87 -7.63
CA MET A 179 7.63 -9.43 -8.50
C MET A 179 7.17 -10.67 -9.27
N ILE A 180 6.36 -11.52 -8.68
CA ILE A 180 6.01 -12.81 -9.26
C ILE A 180 4.51 -13.14 -9.23
N GLY A 181 3.65 -12.28 -8.65
CA GLY A 181 2.21 -12.48 -8.56
C GLY A 181 1.44 -12.29 -9.87
N TYR A 182 2.09 -11.89 -10.95
CA TYR A 182 1.46 -11.62 -12.25
C TYR A 182 0.87 -12.87 -12.90
N HIS A 183 -0.29 -12.71 -13.56
CA HIS A 183 -0.96 -13.76 -14.35
C HIS A 183 -0.36 -13.94 -15.76
N THR A 184 0.95 -13.83 -15.90
CA THR A 184 1.67 -14.13 -17.13
C THR A 184 2.01 -15.62 -17.21
N GLU A 185 2.24 -16.17 -18.40
CA GLU A 185 2.63 -17.56 -18.61
C GLU A 185 3.82 -17.97 -17.74
N ARG A 186 4.77 -17.07 -17.52
CA ARG A 186 5.94 -17.27 -16.66
C ARG A 186 5.57 -17.49 -15.21
N TYR A 187 4.60 -16.72 -14.67
CA TYR A 187 4.31 -16.65 -13.24
C TYR A 187 2.98 -17.26 -12.81
N LEU A 188 2.07 -17.55 -13.75
CA LEU A 188 0.74 -18.10 -13.49
C LEU A 188 0.72 -19.26 -12.50
N GLN A 189 1.70 -20.17 -12.62
CA GLN A 189 1.84 -21.29 -11.67
C GLN A 189 2.77 -20.92 -10.51
N PHE A 190 3.94 -20.36 -10.80
CA PHE A 190 4.99 -20.14 -9.80
C PHE A 190 4.59 -19.07 -8.79
N GLY A 191 4.01 -17.96 -9.23
CA GLY A 191 3.59 -16.84 -8.39
C GLY A 191 2.21 -17.02 -7.73
N CYS A 192 1.46 -18.07 -8.07
CA CYS A 192 0.10 -18.30 -7.59
C CYS A 192 -0.05 -18.15 -6.07
N TRP A 193 0.85 -18.74 -5.29
CA TRP A 193 0.80 -18.64 -3.83
C TRP A 193 1.24 -17.27 -3.31
N ALA A 194 2.17 -16.59 -3.98
CA ALA A 194 2.54 -15.22 -3.62
C ALA A 194 1.32 -14.29 -3.70
N ALA A 195 0.58 -14.33 -4.82
CA ALA A 195 -0.64 -13.56 -4.99
C ALA A 195 -1.72 -13.91 -3.95
N HIS A 196 -1.97 -15.21 -3.69
CA HIS A 196 -2.96 -15.62 -2.70
C HIS A 196 -2.60 -15.21 -1.26
N ILE A 197 -1.32 -15.28 -0.88
CA ILE A 197 -0.86 -14.85 0.45
C ILE A 197 -1.04 -13.35 0.59
N ASP A 198 -0.72 -12.58 -0.45
CA ASP A 198 -0.93 -11.12 -0.48
C ASP A 198 -2.41 -10.78 -0.39
N ASP A 199 -3.27 -11.46 -1.15
CA ASP A 199 -4.73 -11.29 -1.07
C ASP A 199 -5.28 -11.49 0.35
N VAL A 200 -4.80 -12.51 1.06
CA VAL A 200 -5.19 -12.78 2.46
C VAL A 200 -4.62 -11.72 3.39
N ALA A 201 -3.34 -11.34 3.21
CA ALA A 201 -2.67 -10.37 4.06
C ALA A 201 -3.29 -8.97 3.94
N ASN A 202 -3.82 -8.62 2.77
CA ASN A 202 -4.45 -7.33 2.49
C ASN A 202 -5.97 -7.33 2.71
N PHE A 203 -6.59 -8.46 3.05
CA PHE A 203 -8.05 -8.53 3.18
C PHE A 203 -8.63 -7.53 4.18
N ILE A 204 -8.09 -7.48 5.41
CA ILE A 204 -8.51 -6.51 6.43
C ILE A 204 -7.93 -5.12 6.14
N PRO A 205 -6.62 -4.96 5.85
CA PRO A 205 -6.03 -3.66 5.58
C PRO A 205 -6.74 -2.84 4.49
N ALA A 206 -7.11 -3.44 3.37
CA ALA A 206 -7.78 -2.72 2.28
C ALA A 206 -9.14 -2.13 2.70
N ARG A 207 -9.90 -2.86 3.49
CA ARG A 207 -11.19 -2.40 4.04
C ARG A 207 -11.00 -1.32 5.10
N LEU A 208 -9.99 -1.48 5.94
CA LEU A 208 -9.58 -0.47 6.91
C LEU A 208 -9.13 0.81 6.20
N THR A 209 -8.35 0.68 5.11
CA THR A 209 -7.93 1.82 4.28
C THR A 209 -9.13 2.60 3.76
N ALA A 210 -10.11 1.92 3.16
CA ALA A 210 -11.33 2.56 2.69
C ALA A 210 -12.07 3.29 3.83
N ALA A 211 -12.17 2.66 5.00
CA ALA A 211 -12.84 3.26 6.16
C ALA A 211 -12.11 4.52 6.67
N VAL A 212 -10.77 4.47 6.83
CA VAL A 212 -10.01 5.63 7.31
C VAL A 212 -9.95 6.76 6.27
N MET A 213 -9.98 6.46 4.97
CA MET A 213 -10.14 7.46 3.89
C MET A 213 -11.47 8.18 3.99
N VAL A 214 -12.58 7.45 4.18
CA VAL A 214 -13.92 8.03 4.36
C VAL A 214 -13.98 8.90 5.61
N VAL A 215 -13.45 8.43 6.75
CA VAL A 215 -13.36 9.23 7.98
C VAL A 215 -12.48 10.46 7.75
N GLY A 216 -11.33 10.28 7.10
CA GLY A 216 -10.41 11.38 6.78
C GLY A 216 -11.04 12.44 5.89
N SER A 217 -11.84 12.06 4.89
CA SER A 217 -12.55 12.99 4.03
C SER A 217 -13.59 13.81 4.80
N TRP A 218 -14.28 13.18 5.75
CA TRP A 218 -15.23 13.84 6.63
C TRP A 218 -14.53 14.86 7.56
N VAL A 219 -13.41 14.48 8.19
CA VAL A 219 -12.61 15.39 9.03
C VAL A 219 -12.12 16.60 8.24
N LEU A 220 -11.74 16.41 6.98
CA LEU A 220 -11.29 17.47 6.09
C LEU A 220 -12.43 18.34 5.52
N GLY A 221 -13.69 17.93 5.69
CA GLY A 221 -14.84 18.57 5.07
C GLY A 221 -14.84 18.49 3.54
N VAL A 222 -14.26 17.43 2.96
CA VAL A 222 -14.20 17.20 1.51
C VAL A 222 -15.05 16.00 1.09
N GLY A 223 -15.29 15.83 -0.20
CA GLY A 223 -16.10 14.70 -0.71
C GLY A 223 -17.60 14.97 -0.65
N GLY A 224 -18.01 16.17 -1.05
CA GLY A 224 -19.42 16.59 -1.09
C GLY A 224 -19.96 16.78 -2.50
N ILE A 225 -21.28 16.66 -2.62
CA ILE A 225 -22.04 17.03 -3.81
C ILE A 225 -22.61 18.44 -3.57
N ASN A 226 -22.49 19.34 -4.55
CA ASN A 226 -22.99 20.71 -4.48
C ASN A 226 -22.52 21.51 -3.24
N HIS A 227 -21.23 21.43 -2.91
CA HIS A 227 -20.58 22.14 -1.77
C HIS A 227 -21.06 21.72 -0.37
N HIS A 228 -21.85 20.65 -0.24
CA HIS A 228 -22.17 20.05 1.06
C HIS A 228 -21.41 18.73 1.23
N PRO A 229 -20.72 18.51 2.37
CA PRO A 229 -20.07 17.23 2.65
C PRO A 229 -21.07 16.08 2.58
N SER A 230 -20.79 15.05 1.78
CA SER A 230 -21.63 13.87 1.75
C SER A 230 -21.52 13.13 3.10
N PRO A 231 -22.63 12.56 3.61
CA PRO A 231 -22.58 11.77 4.83
C PRO A 231 -21.60 10.59 4.70
N ILE A 232 -20.91 10.24 5.78
CA ILE A 232 -20.03 9.04 5.84
C ILE A 232 -20.75 7.81 5.31
N THR A 233 -22.05 7.65 5.66
CA THR A 233 -22.88 6.53 5.22
C THR A 233 -23.05 6.45 3.70
N HIS A 234 -23.02 7.58 2.99
CA HIS A 234 -23.05 7.60 1.53
C HIS A 234 -21.78 6.95 0.96
N HIS A 235 -20.59 7.41 1.40
CA HIS A 235 -19.32 6.86 0.94
C HIS A 235 -19.16 5.39 1.32
N LEU A 236 -19.53 4.98 2.54
CA LEU A 236 -19.46 3.57 2.96
C LEU A 236 -20.40 2.69 2.13
N ARG A 237 -21.61 3.16 1.81
CA ARG A 237 -22.54 2.44 0.93
C ARG A 237 -21.97 2.31 -0.49
N PHE A 238 -21.33 3.35 -1.01
CA PHE A 238 -20.67 3.32 -2.31
C PHE A 238 -19.51 2.29 -2.32
N VAL A 239 -18.65 2.31 -1.30
CA VAL A 239 -17.56 1.33 -1.13
C VAL A 239 -18.10 -0.10 -1.06
N TYR A 240 -19.18 -0.33 -0.31
CA TYR A 240 -19.78 -1.66 -0.20
C TYR A 240 -20.30 -2.19 -1.56
N ARG A 241 -20.87 -1.30 -2.39
CA ARG A 241 -21.41 -1.66 -3.72
C ARG A 241 -20.32 -1.86 -4.76
N ASN A 242 -19.29 -1.00 -4.75
CA ASN A 242 -18.31 -0.90 -5.84
C ASN A 242 -16.93 -1.51 -5.48
N GLY A 243 -16.62 -1.74 -4.23
CA GLY A 243 -15.30 -2.21 -3.80
C GLY A 243 -14.92 -3.62 -4.30
N ARG A 244 -15.87 -4.36 -4.86
CA ARG A 244 -15.63 -5.67 -5.52
C ARG A 244 -15.46 -5.55 -7.03
N ASN A 245 -15.61 -4.36 -7.59
CA ASN A 245 -15.49 -4.12 -9.03
C ASN A 245 -14.02 -3.99 -9.44
N HIS A 246 -13.19 -4.94 -9.02
CA HIS A 246 -11.77 -4.97 -9.34
C HIS A 246 -11.29 -6.41 -9.49
N ALA A 247 -10.20 -6.63 -10.27
CA ALA A 247 -9.62 -7.97 -10.44
C ALA A 247 -8.99 -8.50 -9.14
N SER A 248 -8.34 -7.62 -8.36
CA SER A 248 -7.91 -7.94 -6.99
C SER A 248 -9.10 -7.88 -6.03
N PRO A 249 -9.21 -8.81 -5.08
CA PRO A 249 -10.27 -8.80 -4.06
C PRO A 249 -10.10 -7.66 -3.04
N ASN A 250 -9.02 -6.89 -3.11
CA ASN A 250 -8.62 -5.88 -2.15
C ASN A 250 -8.53 -4.46 -2.73
N SER A 251 -7.83 -4.25 -3.85
CA SER A 251 -7.52 -2.92 -4.41
C SER A 251 -8.76 -2.08 -4.71
N GLY A 252 -9.87 -2.72 -5.09
CA GLY A 252 -11.12 -2.02 -5.38
C GLY A 252 -11.74 -1.28 -4.18
N TYR A 253 -11.43 -1.65 -2.93
CA TYR A 253 -12.00 -0.97 -1.75
C TYR A 253 -11.44 0.44 -1.54
N PRO A 254 -10.11 0.66 -1.48
CA PRO A 254 -9.56 2.02 -1.40
C PRO A 254 -9.84 2.83 -2.67
N GLU A 255 -9.82 2.22 -3.87
CA GLU A 255 -10.22 2.88 -5.11
C GLU A 255 -11.68 3.35 -5.06
N ALA A 256 -12.62 2.53 -4.58
CA ALA A 256 -14.02 2.91 -4.43
C ALA A 256 -14.20 4.03 -3.40
N ALA A 257 -13.43 4.04 -2.31
CA ALA A 257 -13.46 5.13 -1.36
C ALA A 257 -13.04 6.45 -2.01
N LEU A 258 -11.91 6.45 -2.74
CA LEU A 258 -11.43 7.65 -3.42
C LEU A 258 -12.37 8.09 -4.55
N ALA A 259 -12.87 7.16 -5.38
CA ALA A 259 -13.84 7.46 -6.44
C ALA A 259 -15.11 8.12 -5.87
N SER A 260 -15.63 7.62 -4.74
CA SER A 260 -16.78 8.22 -4.06
C SER A 260 -16.48 9.61 -3.52
N ILE A 261 -15.31 9.81 -2.89
CA ILE A 261 -14.90 11.10 -2.31
C ILE A 261 -14.72 12.15 -3.42
N LEU A 262 -14.11 11.78 -4.53
CA LEU A 262 -13.90 12.66 -5.67
C LEU A 262 -15.14 12.81 -6.56
N ASN A 263 -16.18 12.01 -6.34
CA ASN A 263 -17.34 11.90 -7.22
C ASN A 263 -16.90 11.69 -8.67
N GLY A 264 -16.05 10.68 -8.90
CA GLY A 264 -15.47 10.33 -10.20
C GLY A 264 -15.64 8.84 -10.49
N ARG A 265 -15.17 8.42 -11.67
CA ARG A 265 -15.17 7.03 -12.11
C ARG A 265 -13.76 6.51 -12.29
N PHE A 266 -13.48 5.34 -11.71
CA PHE A 266 -12.23 4.59 -11.81
C PHE A 266 -12.47 3.24 -12.48
N GLY A 267 -11.42 2.44 -12.68
CA GLY A 267 -11.52 1.14 -13.32
C GLY A 267 -11.79 1.21 -14.81
N GLY A 268 -12.50 0.22 -15.33
CA GLY A 268 -12.76 0.04 -16.75
C GLY A 268 -11.69 -0.79 -17.46
N PRO A 269 -11.82 -1.03 -18.77
CA PRO A 269 -10.91 -1.84 -19.54
C PRO A 269 -9.50 -1.25 -19.58
N HIS A 270 -8.48 -2.08 -19.37
CA HIS A 270 -7.08 -1.70 -19.43
C HIS A 270 -6.27 -2.65 -20.30
N LYS A 271 -5.21 -2.16 -20.97
CA LYS A 271 -4.24 -2.99 -21.69
C LYS A 271 -3.10 -3.41 -20.75
N TYR A 272 -2.81 -4.71 -20.74
CA TYR A 272 -1.64 -5.31 -20.09
C TYR A 272 -0.92 -6.19 -21.11
N PHE A 273 0.35 -5.93 -21.38
CA PHE A 273 1.16 -6.73 -22.32
C PHE A 273 0.53 -6.87 -23.71
N GLY A 274 -0.16 -5.83 -24.18
CA GLY A 274 -0.83 -5.81 -25.49
C GLY A 274 -2.24 -6.41 -25.52
N GLU A 275 -2.71 -7.05 -24.44
CA GLU A 275 -4.04 -7.63 -24.32
C GLU A 275 -4.99 -6.71 -23.52
N VAL A 276 -6.24 -6.62 -23.95
CA VAL A 276 -7.28 -5.84 -23.25
C VAL A 276 -7.92 -6.73 -22.19
N PHE A 277 -7.80 -6.30 -20.93
CA PHE A 277 -8.53 -6.90 -19.80
C PHE A 277 -9.76 -6.06 -19.53
N ASP A 278 -10.92 -6.67 -19.69
CA ASP A 278 -12.19 -6.05 -19.38
C ASP A 278 -12.40 -6.06 -17.85
N LYS A 279 -12.37 -4.85 -17.27
CA LYS A 279 -12.62 -4.64 -15.83
C LYS A 279 -13.89 -3.80 -15.67
N PRO A 280 -14.73 -4.08 -14.67
CA PRO A 280 -15.87 -3.23 -14.38
C PRO A 280 -15.41 -1.84 -13.91
N TYR A 281 -16.24 -0.84 -14.17
CA TYR A 281 -16.03 0.49 -13.63
C TYR A 281 -16.36 0.56 -12.13
N ILE A 282 -15.63 1.43 -11.44
CA ILE A 282 -15.88 1.82 -10.04
C ILE A 282 -16.48 3.23 -10.05
N GLY A 283 -17.80 3.31 -9.88
CA GLY A 283 -18.56 4.56 -9.99
C GLY A 283 -19.13 4.80 -11.38
N GLU A 284 -20.05 5.75 -11.45
CA GLU A 284 -20.86 6.04 -12.65
C GLU A 284 -20.53 7.40 -13.27
N ASN A 285 -19.97 8.35 -12.49
CA ASN A 285 -19.76 9.71 -12.94
C ASN A 285 -18.47 9.85 -13.76
N ASP A 286 -18.62 9.84 -15.07
CA ASP A 286 -17.54 9.98 -16.06
C ASP A 286 -17.16 11.46 -16.28
N ARG A 287 -16.74 12.12 -15.23
CA ARG A 287 -16.23 13.48 -15.32
C ARG A 287 -14.70 13.52 -15.45
N GLU A 288 -14.19 14.59 -15.99
CA GLU A 288 -12.74 14.81 -16.04
C GLU A 288 -12.18 15.00 -14.61
N LEU A 289 -11.12 14.27 -14.31
CA LEU A 289 -10.31 14.45 -13.11
C LEU A 289 -9.29 15.57 -13.34
N THR A 290 -9.08 16.38 -12.32
CA THR A 290 -8.30 17.61 -12.39
C THR A 290 -7.16 17.64 -11.36
N THR A 291 -6.28 18.63 -11.47
CA THR A 291 -5.25 18.89 -10.44
C THR A 291 -5.87 19.24 -9.08
N ALA A 292 -7.10 19.76 -9.03
CA ALA A 292 -7.81 19.97 -7.77
C ALA A 292 -8.21 18.63 -7.11
N ASP A 293 -8.59 17.64 -7.92
CA ASP A 293 -8.89 16.29 -7.45
C ASP A 293 -7.64 15.61 -6.90
N MET A 294 -6.50 15.74 -7.57
CA MET A 294 -5.22 15.27 -7.06
C MET A 294 -4.90 15.89 -5.68
N LYS A 295 -5.04 17.21 -5.54
CA LYS A 295 -4.80 17.89 -4.26
C LYS A 295 -5.72 17.38 -3.16
N THR A 296 -6.98 17.11 -3.48
CA THR A 296 -7.96 16.53 -2.56
C THR A 296 -7.58 15.10 -2.19
N ALA A 297 -7.25 14.26 -3.17
CA ALA A 297 -6.81 12.89 -2.96
C ALA A 297 -5.56 12.80 -2.07
N ILE A 298 -4.56 13.65 -2.30
CA ILE A 298 -3.34 13.74 -1.45
C ILE A 298 -3.69 14.14 -0.02
N ARG A 299 -4.61 15.11 0.20
CA ARG A 299 -5.04 15.49 1.55
C ARG A 299 -5.76 14.35 2.27
N VAL A 300 -6.63 13.64 1.56
CA VAL A 300 -7.34 12.47 2.12
C VAL A 300 -6.35 11.36 2.47
N ASN A 301 -5.40 11.08 1.60
CA ASN A 301 -4.34 10.10 1.82
C ASN A 301 -3.52 10.42 3.09
N ARG A 302 -3.04 11.66 3.20
CA ARG A 302 -2.26 12.11 4.38
C ARG A 302 -3.11 12.11 5.66
N MET A 303 -4.38 12.47 5.58
CA MET A 303 -5.29 12.42 6.74
C MET A 303 -5.55 10.97 7.17
N ALA A 304 -5.76 10.04 6.24
CA ALA A 304 -5.93 8.62 6.56
C ALA A 304 -4.68 8.04 7.26
N GLU A 305 -3.49 8.39 6.77
CA GLU A 305 -2.22 8.04 7.41
C GLU A 305 -2.13 8.60 8.84
N ILE A 306 -2.42 9.90 9.04
CA ILE A 306 -2.40 10.55 10.36
C ILE A 306 -3.39 9.87 11.32
N LEU A 307 -4.60 9.57 10.86
CA LEU A 307 -5.60 8.88 11.68
C LEU A 307 -5.11 7.49 12.13
N MET A 308 -4.50 6.73 11.23
CA MET A 308 -3.98 5.40 11.56
C MET A 308 -2.81 5.48 12.53
N ILE A 309 -1.85 6.39 12.32
CA ILE A 309 -0.72 6.62 13.23
C ILE A 309 -1.21 7.06 14.61
N THR A 310 -2.16 8.00 14.65
CA THR A 310 -2.73 8.49 15.93
C THR A 310 -3.43 7.36 16.68
N PHE A 311 -4.23 6.55 15.99
CA PHE A 311 -4.88 5.38 16.60
C PHE A 311 -3.86 4.40 17.19
N LEU A 312 -2.84 4.03 16.43
CA LEU A 312 -1.80 3.12 16.91
C LEU A 312 -0.98 3.72 18.05
N PHE A 313 -0.68 5.01 17.99
CA PHE A 313 0.03 5.69 19.08
C PHE A 313 -0.76 5.62 20.38
N ILE A 314 -2.06 5.92 20.35
CA ILE A 314 -2.93 5.83 21.54
C ILE A 314 -2.95 4.39 22.07
N CYS A 315 -3.14 3.38 21.21
CA CYS A 315 -3.15 1.97 21.61
C CYS A 315 -1.82 1.54 22.24
N THR A 316 -0.69 1.96 21.67
CA THR A 316 0.64 1.61 22.18
C THR A 316 0.96 2.31 23.49
N VAL A 317 0.56 3.56 23.68
CA VAL A 317 0.69 4.30 24.95
C VAL A 317 -0.15 3.66 26.04
N GLN A 318 -1.41 3.34 25.77
CA GLN A 318 -2.28 2.66 26.73
C GLN A 318 -1.69 1.32 27.20
N HIS A 319 -1.22 0.52 26.25
CA HIS A 319 -0.55 -0.75 26.59
C HIS A 319 0.71 -0.54 27.44
N PHE A 320 1.53 0.45 27.09
CA PHE A 320 2.75 0.78 27.84
C PHE A 320 2.43 1.20 29.28
N LEU A 321 1.41 2.03 29.49
CA LEU A 321 0.97 2.46 30.82
C LEU A 321 0.42 1.27 31.67
N LEU A 322 -0.33 0.37 31.05
CA LEU A 322 -0.83 -0.84 31.72
C LEU A 322 0.30 -1.80 32.15
N THR A 323 1.40 -1.87 31.38
CA THR A 323 2.57 -2.70 31.73
C THR A 323 3.42 -2.08 32.83
N LEU A 324 3.41 -0.75 32.99
CA LEU A 324 4.11 -0.05 34.07
C LEU A 324 3.38 -0.13 35.40
N HIS A 325 2.05 -0.24 35.38
CA HIS A 325 1.22 -0.39 36.59
C HIS A 325 0.43 -1.69 36.50
N PRO A 326 1.08 -2.87 36.68
CA PRO A 326 0.35 -4.11 36.84
C PRO A 326 -0.56 -3.95 38.04
N GLN A 327 -1.89 -4.06 37.83
CA GLN A 327 -2.87 -3.97 38.90
C GLN A 327 -2.46 -4.97 40.01
N LYS A 328 -2.26 -4.43 41.24
CA LYS A 328 -2.02 -5.22 42.42
C LYS A 328 -3.21 -6.10 42.76
#